data_b362479bce80f65f274170ef7a81dc59
#
_entry.id   b362479bce80f65f274170ef7a81dc59
#
_cell.length_a   1.000
_cell.length_b   1.000
_cell.length_c   1.000
_cell.angle_alpha   90.00
_cell.angle_beta   90.00
_cell.angle_gamma   90.00
#
_symmetry.space_group_name_H-M   'P 1'
#
loop_
_entity.id
_entity.type
_entity.pdbx_description
1 polymer ?
#
loop_
_entity_poly.entity_id
_entity_poly.type
_entity_poly.pdbx_seq_one_letter_code
_entity_poly.pdbx_strand_id
1 'polypeptide(L)'
;MRAGGRIRFSCGRKPVTIRMRATAKVLNSRREVVIDGGELVTLSGGGQRRILYMDTCDPAQMFTTSHCQDQATPRLVVENLAFADGNSTGQDFDGGGGGAIFVRGGRVRIVNSTFVGNRCEPSGPDIGGGAVRVLSQYYALPVEVVNSRFTSNVCSNGGALSSIGVSWNVAHSRFVGNRAIGHGANPSRPGTPGGGSGGAIYNDGNRFTLTITSSHLAGNHATEGGGAIFFVSNDRTGTLAIEHSVLQRNRSDGFQTAGLPGIFFLGAGRPAVIDSVLR
;
A
#
# COMPACT_ATOMS: atom_id res chain seq x y z
N MET A 1 20.27 -3.77 0.00
CA MET A 1 20.92 -2.44 -0.07
C MET A 1 21.94 -2.29 1.07
N ARG A 2 23.14 -2.73 0.82
CA ARG A 2 24.17 -2.84 1.89
C ARG A 2 24.76 -1.50 2.33
N ALA A 3 24.81 -0.49 1.46
CA ALA A 3 25.48 0.77 1.78
C ALA A 3 24.62 1.80 2.54
N GLY A 4 23.30 1.77 2.43
CA GLY A 4 22.43 2.84 2.93
C GLY A 4 22.64 4.16 2.17
N GLY A 5 22.07 5.26 2.67
CA GLY A 5 22.18 6.57 2.04
C GLY A 5 21.35 6.71 0.75
N ARG A 6 21.73 7.65 -0.12
CA ARG A 6 21.00 7.92 -1.37
C ARG A 6 21.54 7.07 -2.53
N ILE A 7 20.65 6.30 -3.13
CA ILE A 7 20.90 5.48 -4.31
C ILE A 7 20.33 6.21 -5.52
N ARG A 8 21.18 6.50 -6.49
CA ARG A 8 20.83 7.07 -7.79
C ARG A 8 21.27 6.16 -8.91
N PHE A 9 20.64 6.31 -10.07
CA PHE A 9 20.88 5.47 -11.23
C PHE A 9 21.59 6.27 -12.32
N SER A 10 22.72 5.77 -12.82
CA SER A 10 23.44 6.38 -13.94
C SER A 10 23.19 5.59 -15.22
N CYS A 11 21.97 5.67 -15.74
CA CYS A 11 21.51 4.91 -16.90
C CYS A 11 21.34 5.77 -18.17
N GLY A 12 21.93 6.99 -18.20
CA GLY A 12 21.80 7.93 -19.30
C GLY A 12 20.53 8.79 -19.19
N ARG A 13 20.14 9.40 -20.33
CA ARG A 13 19.05 10.40 -20.38
C ARG A 13 17.71 9.84 -20.89
N LYS A 14 17.63 8.56 -21.20
CA LYS A 14 16.40 7.92 -21.69
C LYS A 14 15.77 7.07 -20.59
N PRO A 15 14.43 6.91 -20.57
CA PRO A 15 13.79 5.98 -19.69
C PRO A 15 14.36 4.57 -19.80
N VAL A 16 14.56 3.92 -18.65
CA VAL A 16 15.09 2.56 -18.58
C VAL A 16 14.31 1.70 -17.61
N THR A 17 14.04 0.46 -18.01
CA THR A 17 13.48 -0.56 -17.13
C THR A 17 14.56 -1.52 -16.68
N ILE A 18 14.75 -1.60 -15.38
CA ILE A 18 15.66 -2.54 -14.72
C ILE A 18 14.84 -3.72 -14.21
N ARG A 19 14.96 -4.87 -14.88
CA ARG A 19 14.35 -6.11 -14.39
C ARG A 19 15.15 -6.63 -13.21
N MET A 20 14.50 -6.70 -12.07
CA MET A 20 15.12 -7.18 -10.83
C MET A 20 15.43 -8.67 -10.92
N ARG A 21 16.64 -9.06 -10.54
CA ARG A 21 17.04 -10.48 -10.45
C ARG A 21 16.72 -11.09 -9.10
N ALA A 22 16.58 -10.26 -8.07
CA ALA A 22 16.19 -10.63 -6.71
C ALA A 22 15.43 -9.47 -6.06
N THR A 23 14.65 -9.75 -5.03
CA THR A 23 14.04 -8.73 -4.18
C THR A 23 15.13 -7.90 -3.51
N ALA A 24 15.07 -6.57 -3.67
CA ALA A 24 15.99 -5.68 -2.97
C ALA A 24 15.58 -5.55 -1.50
N LYS A 25 16.52 -5.79 -0.58
CA LYS A 25 16.26 -5.78 0.85
C LYS A 25 16.89 -4.56 1.52
N VAL A 26 16.11 -3.88 2.36
CA VAL A 26 16.59 -2.81 3.25
C VAL A 26 17.02 -3.45 4.57
N LEU A 27 18.31 -3.32 4.88
CA LEU A 27 18.87 -3.96 6.08
C LEU A 27 18.61 -3.11 7.33
N ASN A 28 18.32 -3.75 8.46
CA ASN A 28 18.03 -3.11 9.74
C ASN A 28 19.21 -2.27 10.29
N SER A 29 20.43 -2.55 9.83
CA SER A 29 21.63 -1.79 10.20
C SER A 29 21.72 -0.39 9.57
N ARG A 30 20.74 0.01 8.75
CA ARG A 30 20.79 1.30 8.04
C ARG A 30 19.89 2.33 8.70
N ARG A 31 20.37 3.58 8.82
CA ARG A 31 19.53 4.68 9.32
C ARG A 31 18.55 5.16 8.26
N GLU A 32 19.06 5.37 7.05
CA GLU A 32 18.27 5.87 5.94
C GLU A 32 18.67 5.20 4.62
N VAL A 33 17.67 4.94 3.78
CA VAL A 33 17.84 4.50 2.39
C VAL A 33 16.89 5.33 1.54
N VAL A 34 17.44 6.16 0.68
CA VAL A 34 16.71 6.94 -0.32
C VAL A 34 16.98 6.31 -1.69
N ILE A 35 15.93 5.96 -2.42
CA ILE A 35 16.03 5.43 -3.78
C ILE A 35 15.43 6.48 -4.72
N ASP A 36 16.29 7.15 -5.48
CA ASP A 36 15.90 8.23 -6.38
C ASP A 36 16.08 7.77 -7.84
N GLY A 37 14.96 7.56 -8.53
CA GLY A 37 14.95 7.08 -9.93
C GLY A 37 15.17 8.17 -10.98
N GLY A 38 15.20 9.45 -10.57
CA GLY A 38 15.35 10.59 -11.47
C GLY A 38 14.26 10.69 -12.55
N GLU A 39 13.07 10.14 -12.28
CA GLU A 39 11.91 10.06 -13.20
C GLU A 39 12.14 9.18 -14.45
N LEU A 40 13.31 8.59 -14.58
CA LEU A 40 13.71 7.82 -15.77
C LEU A 40 13.77 6.31 -15.51
N VAL A 41 13.77 5.89 -14.25
CA VAL A 41 13.99 4.48 -13.92
C VAL A 41 12.67 3.80 -13.53
N THR A 42 12.46 2.63 -14.13
CA THR A 42 11.46 1.66 -13.70
C THR A 42 12.15 0.43 -13.12
N LEU A 43 11.85 0.06 -11.89
CA LEU A 43 12.22 -1.24 -11.32
C LEU A 43 11.08 -2.22 -11.59
N SER A 44 11.38 -3.31 -12.31
CA SER A 44 10.37 -4.32 -12.65
C SER A 44 10.64 -5.64 -11.94
N GLY A 45 9.60 -6.19 -11.29
CA GLY A 45 9.62 -7.53 -10.72
C GLY A 45 9.50 -8.63 -11.78
N GLY A 46 9.19 -8.24 -13.04
CA GLY A 46 9.00 -9.15 -14.16
C GLY A 46 7.88 -10.16 -13.96
N GLY A 47 6.89 -9.83 -13.12
CA GLY A 47 5.77 -10.69 -12.77
C GLY A 47 6.13 -11.87 -11.86
N GLN A 48 7.36 -11.94 -11.36
CA GLN A 48 7.87 -13.12 -10.67
C GLN A 48 8.29 -12.88 -9.21
N ARG A 49 8.49 -11.63 -8.81
CA ARG A 49 9.02 -11.33 -7.47
C ARG A 49 8.60 -9.98 -6.95
N ARG A 50 8.54 -9.86 -5.62
CA ARG A 50 8.50 -8.57 -4.92
C ARG A 50 9.72 -7.75 -5.31
N ILE A 51 9.57 -6.44 -5.44
CA ILE A 51 10.68 -5.57 -5.85
C ILE A 51 11.49 -5.14 -4.64
N LEU A 52 10.84 -4.64 -3.58
CA LEU A 52 11.50 -4.06 -2.41
C LEU A 52 10.90 -4.63 -1.11
N TYR A 53 11.76 -4.95 -0.16
CA TYR A 53 11.40 -5.52 1.14
C TYR A 53 12.14 -4.82 2.27
N MET A 54 11.40 -4.35 3.27
CA MET A 54 11.90 -3.81 4.52
C MET A 54 11.11 -4.45 5.66
N ASP A 55 11.77 -5.24 6.49
CA ASP A 55 11.15 -5.85 7.67
C ASP A 55 12.13 -5.82 8.83
N THR A 56 11.85 -4.97 9.80
CA THR A 56 12.66 -4.84 11.00
C THR A 56 12.51 -6.00 11.96
N CYS A 57 11.49 -6.83 11.77
CA CYS A 57 11.23 -8.03 12.55
C CYS A 57 11.81 -9.32 11.91
N ASP A 58 12.38 -9.23 10.72
CA ASP A 58 13.04 -10.34 10.07
C ASP A 58 14.52 -10.39 10.49
N PRO A 59 14.96 -11.39 11.31
CA PRO A 59 16.36 -11.49 11.76
C PRO A 59 17.32 -11.69 10.59
N ALA A 60 16.87 -12.19 9.45
CA ALA A 60 17.69 -12.30 8.25
C ALA A 60 18.09 -10.93 7.65
N GLN A 61 17.51 -9.82 8.15
CA GLN A 61 17.90 -8.46 7.78
C GLN A 61 18.96 -7.88 8.75
N MET A 62 19.92 -8.67 9.18
CA MET A 62 21.08 -8.40 10.06
C MET A 62 20.78 -8.62 11.54
N PHE A 63 19.70 -8.08 12.08
CA PHE A 63 19.25 -8.27 13.46
C PHE A 63 17.78 -7.86 13.59
N THR A 64 17.20 -8.20 14.71
CA THR A 64 15.90 -7.70 15.18
C THR A 64 15.98 -7.31 16.65
N THR A 65 15.02 -6.53 17.13
CA THR A 65 14.91 -6.10 18.53
C THR A 65 13.57 -6.52 19.11
N SER A 66 13.42 -6.47 20.43
CA SER A 66 12.13 -6.71 21.09
C SER A 66 11.04 -5.70 20.69
N HIS A 67 11.45 -4.54 20.14
CA HIS A 67 10.55 -3.49 19.64
C HIS A 67 10.62 -3.35 18.12
N CYS A 68 10.81 -4.44 17.41
CA CYS A 68 11.07 -4.44 15.98
C CYS A 68 9.98 -3.74 15.16
N GLN A 69 8.73 -3.78 15.60
CA GLN A 69 7.63 -3.09 14.90
C GLN A 69 7.60 -1.57 15.14
N ASP A 70 8.27 -1.10 16.18
CA ASP A 70 8.29 0.32 16.60
C ASP A 70 9.71 0.88 16.68
N GLN A 71 10.62 0.44 15.85
CA GLN A 71 11.95 1.04 15.77
C GLN A 71 12.03 2.18 14.75
N ALA A 72 12.79 3.24 15.08
CA ALA A 72 12.88 4.47 14.28
C ALA A 72 13.53 4.31 12.90
N THR A 73 14.30 3.25 12.74
CA THR A 73 15.09 2.98 11.52
C THR A 73 14.96 1.52 11.09
N PRO A 74 15.13 1.23 9.78
CA PRO A 74 15.50 2.13 8.68
C PRO A 74 14.42 3.15 8.32
N ARG A 75 14.83 4.27 7.73
CA ARG A 75 13.93 5.17 7.01
C ARG A 75 14.09 4.92 5.52
N LEU A 76 13.03 4.45 4.89
CA LEU A 76 12.98 4.22 3.45
C LEU A 76 12.27 5.38 2.77
N VAL A 77 12.93 6.02 1.82
CA VAL A 77 12.31 6.98 0.92
C VAL A 77 12.45 6.46 -0.50
N VAL A 78 11.34 6.35 -1.20
CA VAL A 78 11.33 6.12 -2.65
C VAL A 78 10.82 7.36 -3.35
N GLU A 79 11.57 7.85 -4.31
CA GLU A 79 11.23 9.08 -5.00
C GLU A 79 11.59 9.05 -6.48
N ASN A 80 10.77 9.72 -7.31
CA ASN A 80 11.02 9.85 -8.75
C ASN A 80 11.24 8.50 -9.45
N LEU A 81 10.47 7.47 -9.07
CA LEU A 81 10.76 6.08 -9.43
C LEU A 81 9.48 5.34 -9.83
N ALA A 82 9.57 4.49 -10.84
CA ALA A 82 8.50 3.60 -11.20
C ALA A 82 8.75 2.16 -10.72
N PHE A 83 7.68 1.49 -10.26
CA PHE A 83 7.64 0.09 -9.87
C PHE A 83 6.63 -0.65 -10.74
N ALA A 84 7.07 -1.61 -11.52
CA ALA A 84 6.23 -2.35 -12.44
C ALA A 84 6.30 -3.86 -12.24
N ASP A 85 5.18 -4.53 -12.45
CA ASP A 85 5.09 -5.98 -12.49
C ASP A 85 5.74 -6.69 -11.28
N GLY A 86 5.70 -6.07 -10.12
CA GLY A 86 6.06 -6.71 -8.86
C GLY A 86 5.06 -7.81 -8.52
N ASN A 87 5.52 -8.91 -7.96
CA ASN A 87 4.66 -10.03 -7.58
C ASN A 87 5.15 -10.66 -6.27
N SER A 88 4.30 -10.69 -5.26
CA SER A 88 4.58 -11.34 -3.97
C SER A 88 3.82 -12.65 -3.76
N THR A 89 3.17 -13.18 -4.78
CA THR A 89 2.48 -14.48 -4.70
C THR A 89 3.43 -15.58 -4.22
N GLY A 90 3.02 -16.36 -3.24
CA GLY A 90 3.85 -17.38 -2.58
C GLY A 90 4.84 -16.81 -1.54
N GLN A 91 4.75 -15.53 -1.20
CA GLN A 91 5.59 -14.87 -0.19
C GLN A 91 4.70 -14.38 0.96
N ASP A 92 4.15 -15.32 1.70
CA ASP A 92 3.14 -15.10 2.73
C ASP A 92 3.66 -15.22 4.17
N PHE A 93 4.88 -15.73 4.38
CA PHE A 93 5.46 -15.99 5.70
C PHE A 93 5.56 -14.73 6.58
N ASP A 94 5.58 -13.57 5.99
CA ASP A 94 5.65 -12.25 6.63
C ASP A 94 4.27 -11.57 6.74
N GLY A 95 3.19 -12.26 6.40
CA GLY A 95 1.83 -11.72 6.33
C GLY A 95 1.39 -11.38 4.90
N GLY A 96 2.22 -11.67 3.91
CA GLY A 96 1.92 -11.56 2.48
C GLY A 96 1.71 -10.13 1.96
N GLY A 97 1.45 -9.99 0.68
CA GLY A 97 1.16 -8.71 0.03
C GLY A 97 2.39 -7.86 -0.31
N GLY A 98 2.15 -6.63 -0.75
CA GLY A 98 3.21 -5.72 -1.16
C GLY A 98 3.98 -6.21 -2.38
N GLY A 99 3.31 -6.37 -3.53
CA GLY A 99 3.96 -6.87 -4.75
C GLY A 99 5.13 -6.00 -5.21
N ALA A 100 5.04 -4.69 -5.08
CA ALA A 100 6.18 -3.80 -5.28
C ALA A 100 6.96 -3.60 -3.99
N ILE A 101 6.31 -3.16 -2.90
CA ILE A 101 6.97 -2.79 -1.64
C ILE A 101 6.25 -3.43 -0.46
N PHE A 102 7.01 -4.14 0.37
CA PHE A 102 6.56 -4.60 1.69
C PHE A 102 7.35 -3.88 2.78
N VAL A 103 6.65 -3.43 3.83
CA VAL A 103 7.24 -2.73 4.97
C VAL A 103 6.65 -3.24 6.28
N ARG A 104 7.52 -3.58 7.23
CA ARG A 104 7.20 -3.78 8.65
C ARG A 104 8.22 -3.06 9.50
N GLY A 105 7.76 -2.15 10.36
CA GLY A 105 8.62 -1.31 11.20
C GLY A 105 9.43 -0.25 10.43
N GLY A 106 10.22 0.50 11.16
CA GLY A 106 10.95 1.62 10.58
C GLY A 106 10.00 2.73 10.10
N ARG A 107 10.36 3.40 9.02
CA ARG A 107 9.55 4.46 8.40
C ARG A 107 9.61 4.37 6.88
N VAL A 108 8.50 4.64 6.21
CA VAL A 108 8.47 4.72 4.74
C VAL A 108 7.80 6.01 4.27
N ARG A 109 8.34 6.57 3.19
CA ARG A 109 7.80 7.71 2.45
C ARG A 109 7.89 7.45 0.96
N ILE A 110 6.83 7.80 0.23
CA ILE A 110 6.69 7.60 -1.21
C ILE A 110 6.40 8.96 -1.85
N VAL A 111 7.25 9.41 -2.77
CA VAL A 111 7.13 10.72 -3.40
C VAL A 111 7.32 10.60 -4.91
N ASN A 112 6.47 11.27 -5.68
CA ASN A 112 6.60 11.37 -7.13
C ASN A 112 6.91 10.02 -7.80
N SER A 113 6.17 8.98 -7.40
CA SER A 113 6.46 7.61 -7.81
C SER A 113 5.26 6.95 -8.48
N THR A 114 5.52 5.99 -9.37
CA THR A 114 4.49 5.29 -10.12
C THR A 114 4.52 3.78 -9.81
N PHE A 115 3.34 3.20 -9.60
CA PHE A 115 3.17 1.77 -9.34
C PHE A 115 2.17 1.20 -10.34
N VAL A 116 2.63 0.30 -11.21
CA VAL A 116 1.79 -0.24 -12.28
C VAL A 116 1.86 -1.75 -12.37
N GLY A 117 0.69 -2.40 -12.43
CA GLY A 117 0.59 -3.83 -12.68
C GLY A 117 1.20 -4.72 -11.60
N ASN A 118 1.40 -4.20 -10.38
CA ASN A 118 1.93 -5.00 -9.28
C ASN A 118 0.83 -5.87 -8.68
N ARG A 119 1.21 -7.06 -8.20
CA ARG A 119 0.24 -8.03 -7.68
C ARG A 119 0.73 -8.76 -6.44
N CYS A 120 -0.22 -9.33 -5.73
CA CYS A 120 0.01 -10.26 -4.62
C CYS A 120 -0.94 -11.46 -4.72
N GLU A 121 -1.11 -12.22 -3.64
CA GLU A 121 -2.05 -13.32 -3.53
C GLU A 121 -3.46 -12.90 -3.97
N PRO A 122 -4.15 -13.74 -4.77
CA PRO A 122 -5.50 -13.44 -5.23
C PRO A 122 -6.57 -13.64 -4.14
N SER A 123 -6.23 -14.26 -3.01
CA SER A 123 -7.17 -14.59 -1.94
C SER A 123 -6.49 -14.53 -0.57
N GLY A 124 -7.30 -14.49 0.49
CA GLY A 124 -6.87 -14.44 1.89
C GLY A 124 -7.40 -13.19 2.59
N PRO A 125 -7.89 -13.31 3.86
CA PRO A 125 -8.57 -12.22 4.53
C PRO A 125 -7.65 -11.03 4.84
N ASP A 126 -6.40 -11.28 5.23
CA ASP A 126 -5.48 -10.24 5.70
C ASP A 126 -4.36 -9.93 4.70
N ILE A 127 -4.39 -10.50 3.51
CA ILE A 127 -3.38 -10.27 2.47
C ILE A 127 -3.80 -9.09 1.60
N GLY A 128 -2.92 -8.12 1.43
CA GLY A 128 -3.28 -6.91 0.67
C GLY A 128 -2.09 -6.09 0.17
N GLY A 129 -2.44 -5.03 -0.58
CA GLY A 129 -1.46 -4.12 -1.17
C GLY A 129 -0.77 -4.71 -2.39
N GLY A 130 -1.46 -4.77 -3.53
CA GLY A 130 -0.84 -5.19 -4.78
C GLY A 130 0.43 -4.40 -5.09
N ALA A 131 0.42 -3.10 -4.83
CA ALA A 131 1.60 -2.26 -4.90
C ALA A 131 2.35 -2.22 -3.56
N VAL A 132 1.72 -1.71 -2.49
CA VAL A 132 2.40 -1.42 -1.23
C VAL A 132 1.64 -1.98 -0.05
N ARG A 133 2.32 -2.74 0.80
CA ARG A 133 1.84 -3.18 2.10
C ARG A 133 2.70 -2.63 3.21
N VAL A 134 2.03 -2.09 4.26
CA VAL A 134 2.72 -1.61 5.46
C VAL A 134 2.03 -2.19 6.70
N LEU A 135 2.76 -2.92 7.54
CA LEU A 135 2.23 -3.58 8.73
C LEU A 135 2.51 -2.83 10.03
N SER A 136 3.54 -2.01 10.07
CA SER A 136 3.82 -1.14 11.20
C SER A 136 4.75 0.02 10.81
N GLN A 137 4.67 1.09 11.59
CA GLN A 137 5.52 2.27 11.46
C GLN A 137 5.93 2.77 12.85
N TYR A 138 7.12 3.34 12.95
CA TYR A 138 7.64 3.93 14.18
C TYR A 138 6.67 4.94 14.79
N TYR A 139 6.34 4.78 16.07
CA TYR A 139 5.39 5.63 16.83
C TYR A 139 4.02 5.82 16.12
N ALA A 140 3.58 4.82 15.37
CA ALA A 140 2.37 4.93 14.56
C ALA A 140 2.31 6.19 13.66
N LEU A 141 3.47 6.75 13.31
CA LEU A 141 3.56 7.88 12.39
C LEU A 141 2.97 7.49 11.02
N PRO A 142 2.26 8.40 10.35
CA PRO A 142 1.64 8.07 9.09
C PRO A 142 2.67 7.78 7.99
N VAL A 143 2.31 6.88 7.09
CA VAL A 143 2.98 6.72 5.80
C VAL A 143 2.62 7.91 4.93
N GLU A 144 3.62 8.60 4.41
CA GLU A 144 3.44 9.71 3.49
C GLU A 144 3.48 9.23 2.04
N VAL A 145 2.40 9.46 1.29
CA VAL A 145 2.31 9.21 -0.15
C VAL A 145 1.97 10.52 -0.85
N VAL A 146 2.92 11.07 -1.58
CA VAL A 146 2.77 12.39 -2.19
C VAL A 146 3.04 12.32 -3.69
N ASN A 147 2.19 12.99 -4.48
CA ASN A 147 2.35 13.11 -5.94
C ASN A 147 2.61 11.78 -6.65
N SER A 148 1.89 10.74 -6.27
CA SER A 148 2.18 9.38 -6.75
C SER A 148 1.01 8.75 -7.49
N ARG A 149 1.30 7.78 -8.34
CA ARG A 149 0.30 7.13 -9.20
C ARG A 149 0.29 5.62 -8.97
N PHE A 150 -0.90 5.07 -8.79
CA PHE A 150 -1.15 3.64 -8.61
C PHE A 150 -2.15 3.17 -9.66
N THR A 151 -1.71 2.35 -10.61
CA THR A 151 -2.54 1.96 -11.75
C THR A 151 -2.55 0.44 -11.93
N SER A 152 -3.74 -0.14 -12.04
CA SER A 152 -3.94 -1.57 -12.38
C SER A 152 -3.19 -2.53 -11.46
N ASN A 153 -3.02 -2.18 -10.18
CA ASN A 153 -2.46 -3.10 -9.21
C ASN A 153 -3.56 -4.03 -8.66
N VAL A 154 -3.20 -5.26 -8.33
CA VAL A 154 -4.16 -6.32 -7.99
C VAL A 154 -3.70 -7.11 -6.78
N CYS A 155 -4.61 -7.37 -5.84
CA CYS A 155 -4.34 -8.24 -4.69
C CYS A 155 -5.64 -8.83 -4.14
N SER A 156 -5.55 -9.67 -3.12
CA SER A 156 -6.73 -10.13 -2.39
C SER A 156 -7.51 -8.95 -1.83
N ASN A 157 -6.85 -8.07 -1.06
CA ASN A 157 -7.38 -6.81 -0.56
C ASN A 157 -6.48 -5.64 -0.96
N GLY A 158 -7.01 -4.40 -0.97
CA GLY A 158 -6.20 -3.23 -1.26
C GLY A 158 -5.41 -3.37 -2.55
N GLY A 159 -6.07 -3.27 -3.69
CA GLY A 159 -5.38 -3.44 -4.98
C GLY A 159 -4.09 -2.62 -5.09
N ALA A 160 -4.07 -1.41 -4.55
CA ALA A 160 -2.87 -0.56 -4.49
C ALA A 160 -2.20 -0.58 -3.13
N LEU A 161 -2.87 -0.05 -2.10
CA LEU A 161 -2.31 0.10 -0.75
C LEU A 161 -3.03 -0.80 0.25
N SER A 162 -2.29 -1.33 1.20
CA SER A 162 -2.88 -2.07 2.32
C SER A 162 -2.08 -1.88 3.60
N SER A 163 -2.78 -1.86 4.73
CA SER A 163 -2.17 -1.88 6.06
C SER A 163 -3.06 -2.50 7.12
N ILE A 164 -2.41 -2.90 8.22
CA ILE A 164 -3.07 -3.29 9.46
C ILE A 164 -2.62 -2.31 10.55
N GLY A 165 -3.55 -1.46 11.03
CA GLY A 165 -3.31 -0.50 12.10
C GLY A 165 -2.31 0.61 11.79
N VAL A 166 -2.08 0.95 10.52
CA VAL A 166 -1.13 1.99 10.10
C VAL A 166 -1.87 3.19 9.53
N SER A 167 -1.47 4.37 9.97
CA SER A 167 -1.98 5.65 9.47
C SER A 167 -1.36 6.03 8.12
N TRP A 168 -2.12 6.74 7.28
CA TRP A 168 -1.67 7.21 5.96
C TRP A 168 -2.07 8.66 5.71
N ASN A 169 -1.13 9.43 5.15
CA ASN A 169 -1.38 10.71 4.52
C ASN A 169 -1.13 10.58 3.01
N VAL A 170 -2.19 10.65 2.23
CA VAL A 170 -2.16 10.54 0.76
C VAL A 170 -2.51 11.89 0.16
N ALA A 171 -1.55 12.54 -0.49
CA ALA A 171 -1.76 13.85 -1.08
C ALA A 171 -1.37 13.88 -2.57
N HIS A 172 -2.12 14.65 -3.37
CA HIS A 172 -1.86 14.89 -4.80
C HIS A 172 -1.66 13.61 -5.61
N SER A 173 -2.35 12.52 -5.24
CA SER A 173 -2.08 11.19 -5.79
C SER A 173 -3.25 10.63 -6.58
N ARG A 174 -2.97 9.65 -7.45
CA ARG A 174 -3.98 9.04 -8.32
C ARG A 174 -4.00 7.53 -8.18
N PHE A 175 -5.22 6.97 -8.03
CA PHE A 175 -5.47 5.53 -7.94
C PHE A 175 -6.47 5.16 -9.02
N VAL A 176 -6.03 4.43 -10.04
CA VAL A 176 -6.87 4.15 -11.22
C VAL A 176 -6.87 2.67 -11.56
N GLY A 177 -8.05 2.08 -11.60
CA GLY A 177 -8.23 0.71 -12.06
C GLY A 177 -7.56 -0.35 -11.19
N ASN A 178 -7.32 -0.07 -9.90
CA ASN A 178 -6.78 -1.05 -8.97
C ASN A 178 -7.91 -2.00 -8.52
N ARG A 179 -7.57 -3.25 -8.19
CA ARG A 179 -8.57 -4.28 -7.92
C ARG A 179 -8.25 -5.10 -6.69
N ALA A 180 -9.23 -5.24 -5.80
CA ALA A 180 -9.28 -6.25 -4.76
C ALA A 180 -10.11 -7.43 -5.28
N ILE A 181 -9.47 -8.58 -5.49
CA ILE A 181 -10.06 -9.74 -6.18
C ILE A 181 -10.28 -10.95 -5.29
N GLY A 182 -9.98 -10.85 -3.99
CA GLY A 182 -10.31 -11.87 -3.02
C GLY A 182 -11.83 -12.09 -2.93
N HIS A 183 -12.24 -13.15 -2.27
CA HIS A 183 -13.65 -13.50 -2.17
C HIS A 183 -13.99 -14.05 -0.80
N GLY A 184 -15.07 -13.52 -0.20
CA GLY A 184 -15.55 -13.98 1.08
C GLY A 184 -15.40 -12.98 2.21
N ALA A 185 -14.94 -11.78 1.92
CA ALA A 185 -14.77 -10.65 2.84
C ALA A 185 -13.72 -10.88 3.96
N ASN A 186 -13.76 -10.03 4.97
CA ASN A 186 -12.87 -10.03 6.12
C ASN A 186 -13.68 -9.65 7.39
N PRO A 187 -13.83 -10.54 8.39
CA PRO A 187 -13.33 -11.92 8.42
C PRO A 187 -13.95 -12.79 7.34
N SER A 188 -13.26 -13.87 6.98
CA SER A 188 -13.74 -14.79 5.95
C SER A 188 -15.06 -15.43 6.32
N ARG A 189 -16.04 -15.46 5.39
CA ARG A 189 -17.24 -16.27 5.55
C ARG A 189 -16.89 -17.77 5.48
N PRO A 190 -17.57 -18.62 6.24
CA PRO A 190 -17.34 -20.06 6.18
C PRO A 190 -17.36 -20.62 4.75
N GLY A 191 -16.36 -21.41 4.40
CA GLY A 191 -16.23 -22.02 3.07
C GLY A 191 -15.66 -21.09 1.99
N THR A 192 -15.20 -19.88 2.35
CA THR A 192 -14.55 -18.96 1.41
C THR A 192 -13.11 -18.67 1.82
N PRO A 193 -12.23 -18.34 0.85
CA PRO A 193 -10.82 -18.07 1.14
C PRO A 193 -10.57 -16.71 1.81
N GLY A 194 -11.56 -15.80 1.79
CA GLY A 194 -11.45 -14.44 2.34
C GLY A 194 -10.86 -13.42 1.39
N GLY A 195 -11.01 -12.15 1.75
CA GLY A 195 -10.53 -11.00 1.01
C GLY A 195 -11.60 -10.36 0.12
N GLY A 196 -11.18 -9.51 -0.80
CA GLY A 196 -12.04 -8.83 -1.77
C GLY A 196 -12.40 -7.39 -1.42
N SER A 197 -11.73 -6.80 -0.44
CA SER A 197 -12.09 -5.46 0.07
C SER A 197 -11.03 -4.40 -0.24
N GLY A 198 -11.51 -3.15 -0.45
CA GLY A 198 -10.66 -2.00 -0.75
C GLY A 198 -10.03 -2.06 -2.14
N GLY A 199 -10.79 -1.76 -3.19
CA GLY A 199 -10.29 -1.84 -4.56
C GLY A 199 -9.00 -1.07 -4.79
N ALA A 200 -8.85 0.10 -4.19
CA ALA A 200 -7.59 0.85 -4.16
C ALA A 200 -6.88 0.73 -2.81
N ILE A 201 -7.57 1.01 -1.71
CA ILE A 201 -6.97 1.14 -0.38
C ILE A 201 -7.72 0.24 0.62
N TYR A 202 -6.97 -0.56 1.36
CA TYR A 202 -7.46 -1.40 2.45
C TYR A 202 -6.75 -1.04 3.75
N ASN A 203 -7.50 -0.56 4.71
CA ASN A 203 -7.03 -0.30 6.07
C ASN A 203 -7.90 -1.05 7.08
N ASP A 204 -7.28 -1.91 7.86
CA ASP A 204 -7.90 -2.64 8.96
C ASP A 204 -7.05 -2.49 10.23
N GLY A 205 -7.64 -2.67 11.39
CA GLY A 205 -6.96 -2.60 12.67
C GLY A 205 -7.75 -1.84 13.72
N ASN A 206 -7.05 -1.32 14.73
CA ASN A 206 -7.70 -0.56 15.79
C ASN A 206 -7.56 0.95 15.54
N ARG A 207 -6.55 1.56 16.12
CA ARG A 207 -6.36 3.02 16.07
C ARG A 207 -5.45 3.43 14.94
N PHE A 208 -5.97 4.10 13.93
CA PHE A 208 -5.21 4.69 12.82
C PHE A 208 -6.03 5.78 12.11
N THR A 209 -5.38 6.55 11.26
CA THR A 209 -6.02 7.59 10.45
C THR A 209 -5.71 7.38 8.98
N LEU A 210 -6.68 7.72 8.11
CA LEU A 210 -6.47 7.84 6.67
C LEU A 210 -6.90 9.24 6.24
N THR A 211 -5.95 10.03 5.77
CA THR A 211 -6.21 11.35 5.18
C THR A 211 -5.90 11.31 3.69
N ILE A 212 -6.87 11.72 2.88
CA ILE A 212 -6.73 11.80 1.42
C ILE A 212 -7.00 13.24 1.00
N THR A 213 -5.98 13.92 0.50
CA THR A 213 -6.07 15.35 0.13
C THR A 213 -5.69 15.54 -1.33
N SER A 214 -6.45 16.37 -2.06
CA SER A 214 -6.17 16.77 -3.46
C SER A 214 -5.86 15.58 -4.36
N SER A 215 -6.61 14.48 -4.20
CA SER A 215 -6.32 13.21 -4.84
C SER A 215 -7.47 12.69 -5.68
N HIS A 216 -7.19 11.75 -6.57
CA HIS A 216 -8.17 11.20 -7.50
C HIS A 216 -8.17 9.66 -7.46
N LEU A 217 -9.29 9.07 -7.03
CA LEU A 217 -9.51 7.63 -7.02
C LEU A 217 -10.62 7.30 -8.02
N ALA A 218 -10.29 6.57 -9.10
CA ALA A 218 -11.26 6.34 -10.17
C ALA A 218 -11.22 4.92 -10.73
N GLY A 219 -12.40 4.34 -10.95
CA GLY A 219 -12.54 3.06 -11.63
C GLY A 219 -11.86 1.91 -10.90
N ASN A 220 -11.65 2.03 -9.59
CA ASN A 220 -11.16 0.93 -8.77
C ASN A 220 -12.31 -0.03 -8.44
N HIS A 221 -11.98 -1.30 -8.18
CA HIS A 221 -12.99 -2.34 -8.02
C HIS A 221 -12.66 -3.28 -6.87
N ALA A 222 -13.68 -3.61 -6.10
CA ALA A 222 -13.63 -4.62 -5.03
C ALA A 222 -14.73 -5.66 -5.24
N THR A 223 -14.40 -6.93 -5.14
CA THR A 223 -15.39 -8.03 -5.22
C THR A 223 -16.31 -8.08 -4.00
N GLU A 224 -15.87 -7.56 -2.86
CA GLU A 224 -16.65 -7.52 -1.62
C GLU A 224 -16.98 -6.09 -1.21
N GLY A 225 -16.13 -5.40 -0.49
CA GLY A 225 -16.47 -4.12 0.13
C GLY A 225 -15.55 -2.96 -0.23
N GLY A 226 -16.13 -1.76 -0.40
CA GLY A 226 -15.37 -0.54 -0.61
C GLY A 226 -14.55 -0.51 -1.90
N GLY A 227 -15.19 -0.23 -3.04
CA GLY A 227 -14.54 -0.21 -4.36
C GLY A 227 -13.32 0.70 -4.47
N ALA A 228 -13.31 1.81 -3.75
CA ALA A 228 -12.13 2.65 -3.56
C ALA A 228 -11.43 2.34 -2.25
N ILE A 229 -12.16 2.43 -1.13
CA ILE A 229 -11.60 2.41 0.22
C ILE A 229 -12.39 1.43 1.09
N PHE A 230 -11.69 0.53 1.72
CA PHE A 230 -12.16 -0.23 2.86
C PHE A 230 -11.42 0.26 4.10
N PHE A 231 -12.18 0.76 5.08
CA PHE A 231 -11.65 1.31 6.32
C PHE A 231 -12.38 0.70 7.51
N VAL A 232 -11.68 -0.11 8.29
CA VAL A 232 -12.22 -0.76 9.48
C VAL A 232 -11.31 -0.50 10.68
N SER A 233 -11.81 0.30 11.62
CA SER A 233 -11.22 0.47 12.95
C SER A 233 -12.04 -0.35 13.93
N ASN A 234 -11.50 -1.47 14.41
CA ASN A 234 -12.22 -2.44 15.22
C ASN A 234 -12.68 -1.86 16.57
N ASP A 235 -11.89 -0.95 17.15
CA ASP A 235 -12.21 -0.20 18.37
C ASP A 235 -13.01 1.08 18.12
N ARG A 236 -13.35 1.40 16.86
CA ARG A 236 -14.09 2.60 16.45
C ARG A 236 -13.38 3.93 16.77
N THR A 237 -12.06 3.93 16.94
CA THR A 237 -11.29 5.17 17.22
C THR A 237 -10.61 5.75 15.98
N GLY A 238 -10.47 4.97 14.92
CA GLY A 238 -9.86 5.41 13.67
C GLY A 238 -10.71 6.42 12.90
N THR A 239 -10.07 7.31 12.17
CA THR A 239 -10.71 8.40 11.42
C THR A 239 -10.33 8.40 9.93
N LEU A 240 -11.30 8.76 9.09
CA LEU A 240 -11.13 8.96 7.66
C LEU A 240 -11.46 10.41 7.31
N ALA A 241 -10.52 11.09 6.64
CA ALA A 241 -10.73 12.42 6.06
C ALA A 241 -10.46 12.40 4.55
N ILE A 242 -11.34 13.01 3.77
CA ILE A 242 -11.24 13.16 2.31
C ILE A 242 -11.46 14.64 1.99
N GLU A 243 -10.41 15.30 1.51
CA GLU A 243 -10.40 16.75 1.33
C GLU A 243 -9.98 17.10 -0.10
N HIS A 244 -10.70 18.02 -0.74
CA HIS A 244 -10.38 18.52 -2.10
C HIS A 244 -10.14 17.39 -3.12
N SER A 245 -10.85 16.28 -3.00
CA SER A 245 -10.57 15.04 -3.72
C SER A 245 -11.76 14.56 -4.55
N VAL A 246 -11.48 13.74 -5.55
CA VAL A 246 -12.51 13.14 -6.41
C VAL A 246 -12.42 11.61 -6.34
N LEU A 247 -13.49 10.99 -5.87
CA LEU A 247 -13.69 9.55 -5.87
C LEU A 247 -14.85 9.22 -6.81
N GLN A 248 -14.58 8.55 -7.93
CA GLN A 248 -15.62 8.32 -8.92
C GLN A 248 -15.54 6.94 -9.57
N ARG A 249 -16.70 6.37 -9.86
CA ARG A 249 -16.81 5.07 -10.55
C ARG A 249 -16.00 3.96 -9.86
N ASN A 250 -15.91 4.01 -8.53
CA ASN A 250 -15.27 2.97 -7.75
C ASN A 250 -16.35 1.98 -7.31
N ARG A 251 -16.33 0.79 -7.92
CA ARG A 251 -17.40 -0.19 -7.75
C ARG A 251 -17.02 -1.25 -6.71
N SER A 252 -17.96 -1.62 -5.87
CA SER A 252 -17.94 -2.86 -5.09
C SER A 252 -19.11 -3.75 -5.51
N ASP A 253 -18.88 -5.07 -5.62
CA ASP A 253 -19.93 -6.01 -5.98
C ASP A 253 -20.75 -6.44 -4.75
N GLY A 254 -20.21 -6.29 -3.53
CA GLY A 254 -20.84 -6.66 -2.28
C GLY A 254 -21.40 -5.46 -1.52
N PHE A 255 -20.61 -4.76 -0.73
CA PHE A 255 -21.11 -3.76 0.22
C PHE A 255 -20.30 -2.46 0.23
N GLN A 256 -20.98 -1.41 0.66
CA GLN A 256 -20.40 -0.08 0.94
C GLN A 256 -21.24 0.63 2.01
N THR A 257 -20.71 1.67 2.61
CA THR A 257 -21.46 2.47 3.58
C THR A 257 -22.48 3.35 2.86
N ALA A 258 -23.72 3.37 3.34
CA ALA A 258 -24.77 4.20 2.79
C ALA A 258 -24.37 5.68 2.73
N GLY A 259 -24.56 6.32 1.58
CA GLY A 259 -24.16 7.72 1.33
C GLY A 259 -22.67 7.93 1.04
N LEU A 260 -21.85 6.87 0.98
CA LEU A 260 -20.43 6.94 0.68
C LEU A 260 -20.08 6.03 -0.52
N PRO A 261 -20.35 6.44 -1.76
CA PRO A 261 -20.10 5.63 -2.94
C PRO A 261 -18.64 5.15 -3.02
N GLY A 262 -18.45 3.84 -3.17
CA GLY A 262 -17.13 3.22 -3.25
C GLY A 262 -16.37 3.12 -1.94
N ILE A 263 -16.97 3.46 -0.81
CA ILE A 263 -16.31 3.43 0.50
C ILE A 263 -17.08 2.51 1.46
N PHE A 264 -16.38 1.61 2.12
CA PHE A 264 -16.85 0.97 3.35
C PHE A 264 -16.11 1.56 4.53
N PHE A 265 -16.86 2.07 5.50
CA PHE A 265 -16.30 2.75 6.68
C PHE A 265 -16.89 2.20 7.97
N LEU A 266 -15.99 1.84 8.87
CA LEU A 266 -16.26 1.49 10.24
C LEU A 266 -15.20 2.14 11.12
N GLY A 267 -15.51 3.30 11.73
CA GLY A 267 -14.55 4.08 12.52
C GLY A 267 -15.24 5.04 13.47
N ALA A 268 -14.54 6.07 13.90
CA ALA A 268 -15.05 7.11 14.77
C ALA A 268 -16.00 8.04 14.01
N GLY A 269 -17.25 8.10 14.48
CA GLY A 269 -18.26 9.02 13.93
C GLY A 269 -18.55 8.79 12.44
N ARG A 270 -18.45 9.83 11.65
CA ARG A 270 -18.58 9.82 10.19
C ARG A 270 -17.27 10.29 9.54
N PRO A 271 -16.94 9.81 8.33
CA PRO A 271 -15.82 10.39 7.59
C PRO A 271 -15.99 11.88 7.37
N ALA A 272 -14.90 12.65 7.54
CA ALA A 272 -14.87 14.03 7.11
C ALA A 272 -14.72 14.08 5.58
N VAL A 273 -15.71 14.63 4.89
CA VAL A 273 -15.67 14.80 3.43
C VAL A 273 -15.81 16.29 3.16
N ILE A 274 -14.70 16.95 2.79
CA ILE A 274 -14.61 18.40 2.65
C ILE A 274 -14.24 18.74 1.21
N ASP A 275 -15.02 19.58 0.55
CA ASP A 275 -14.79 20.06 -0.83
C ASP A 275 -14.42 18.92 -1.81
N SER A 276 -15.11 17.79 -1.66
CA SER A 276 -14.80 16.56 -2.37
C SER A 276 -16.03 15.98 -3.11
N VAL A 277 -15.76 15.26 -4.19
CA VAL A 277 -16.80 14.63 -5.00
C VAL A 277 -16.75 13.11 -4.82
N LEU A 278 -17.85 12.52 -4.35
CA LEU A 278 -18.05 11.07 -4.26
C LEU A 278 -19.18 10.66 -5.24
N ARG A 279 -18.87 9.84 -6.27
CA ARG A 279 -19.88 9.41 -7.28
C ARG A 279 -19.50 8.11 -8.01
#